data_439ebc8fd6079dd33ad7b22f00a31e7d
#
_entry.id   439ebc8fd6079dd33ad7b22f00a31e7d
#
_cell.length_a   1.000
_cell.length_b   1.000
_cell.length_c   1.000
_cell.angle_alpha   90.00
_cell.angle_beta   90.00
_cell.angle_gamma   90.00
#
_symmetry.space_group_name_H-M   'P 1'
#
loop_
_entity.id
_entity.type
_entity.pdbx_description
1 polymer ?
#
loop_
_entity_poly.entity_id
_entity_poly.type
_entity_poly.pdbx_seq_one_letter_code
_entity_poly.pdbx_strand_id
1 'polypeptide(L)'
;MSQDVLDAVVVGAGHNGLTAAAYLARAGLSVQVLERRVMVGGACVTEELWPGVRASPGAYTFSLLRPDIVRDLELARHGLRVKTHEPGLFAPFPDGRSVVTWSSRERTHAGIARDWSKADADGYAAFAERWERAAERARPLMTEPPDRERWLEAVGEGILDGSVADELAGIPSELVRVPFAVQGLIGTLAGPDDPGTAFVGFYHDLGEAAGVPGAWGYARGGMGAVTAALRSAAEAAGAQVRLQSPVERVLGAEGGRAEGVITAAGDEVHARTVLLNCDPLTSARIAGVDPPQGWRQAGPVVKVMVLLDGLPDFPNWPGPEPWQGAIDIGFTLGELTAAAEDARAGRPAAAPWIEAACQTATDDSLAPPGKHVLSMFCQCFPEDADAEAAADTAIARFAEVCPELPDRVVDRLALGPRELEARFGIAGGHIFHGEMLPGQVLAQRPDRRRFGGIDDLYLAGSGAHPGGAVTGAPGLLAARAVIEDLAA
;
A
#
# COMPACT_ATOMS: atom_id res chain seq x y z
N MET A 1 8.98 -23.76 -35.44
CA MET A 1 8.82 -24.55 -34.21
C MET A 1 7.52 -24.04 -33.59
N SER A 2 6.53 -24.91 -33.34
CA SER A 2 5.33 -24.50 -32.62
C SER A 2 5.80 -23.99 -31.24
N GLN A 3 5.58 -22.72 -30.95
CA GLN A 3 5.78 -22.24 -29.58
C GLN A 3 4.77 -23.00 -28.71
N ASP A 4 5.25 -23.64 -27.65
CA ASP A 4 4.36 -24.30 -26.69
C ASP A 4 3.43 -23.24 -26.09
N VAL A 5 2.12 -23.44 -26.18
CA VAL A 5 1.10 -22.54 -25.62
C VAL A 5 1.12 -22.72 -24.11
N LEU A 6 1.39 -21.64 -23.38
CA LEU A 6 1.35 -21.64 -21.93
C LEU A 6 -0.10 -21.74 -21.40
N ASP A 7 -0.28 -22.22 -20.18
CA ASP A 7 -1.59 -22.12 -19.53
C ASP A 7 -1.90 -20.69 -19.11
N ALA A 8 -0.90 -19.94 -18.63
CA ALA A 8 -1.09 -18.55 -18.23
C ALA A 8 0.13 -17.67 -18.51
N VAL A 9 -0.13 -16.43 -18.94
CA VAL A 9 0.84 -15.33 -18.93
C VAL A 9 0.37 -14.24 -17.97
N VAL A 10 1.30 -13.78 -17.11
CA VAL A 10 1.04 -12.71 -16.14
C VAL A 10 1.81 -11.46 -16.55
N VAL A 11 1.10 -10.35 -16.74
CA VAL A 11 1.69 -9.06 -17.12
C VAL A 11 1.96 -8.21 -15.89
N GLY A 12 3.23 -8.07 -15.53
CA GLY A 12 3.73 -7.31 -14.39
C GLY A 12 4.08 -8.19 -13.19
N ALA A 13 5.34 -8.10 -12.72
CA ALA A 13 5.88 -8.82 -11.59
C ALA A 13 5.80 -8.02 -10.27
N GLY A 14 4.72 -7.29 -10.04
CA GLY A 14 4.37 -6.73 -8.74
C GLY A 14 3.91 -7.84 -7.78
N HIS A 15 3.71 -7.51 -6.49
CA HIS A 15 3.35 -8.47 -5.46
C HIS A 15 2.13 -9.33 -5.79
N ASN A 16 1.08 -8.75 -6.39
CA ASN A 16 -0.12 -9.51 -6.78
C ASN A 16 0.15 -10.45 -7.97
N GLY A 17 0.88 -9.99 -9.00
CA GLY A 17 1.24 -10.83 -10.15
C GLY A 17 2.11 -12.02 -9.76
N LEU A 18 3.09 -11.80 -8.88
CA LEU A 18 3.94 -12.88 -8.34
C LEU A 18 3.14 -13.83 -7.45
N THR A 19 2.17 -13.33 -6.67
CA THR A 19 1.24 -14.17 -5.92
C THR A 19 0.42 -15.04 -6.87
N ALA A 20 -0.19 -14.44 -7.90
CA ALA A 20 -0.96 -15.20 -8.90
C ALA A 20 -0.11 -16.29 -9.57
N ALA A 21 1.09 -15.93 -10.02
CA ALA A 21 2.01 -16.88 -10.66
C ALA A 21 2.38 -18.05 -9.74
N ALA A 22 2.63 -17.80 -8.46
CA ALA A 22 2.96 -18.83 -7.49
C ALA A 22 1.80 -19.82 -7.29
N TYR A 23 0.56 -19.33 -7.15
CA TYR A 23 -0.60 -20.23 -6.99
C TYR A 23 -0.92 -21.00 -8.26
N LEU A 24 -0.84 -20.38 -9.45
CA LEU A 24 -1.05 -21.05 -10.72
C LEU A 24 -0.01 -22.16 -10.97
N ALA A 25 1.27 -21.86 -10.75
CA ALA A 25 2.34 -22.83 -10.90
C ALA A 25 2.22 -24.00 -9.90
N ARG A 26 1.82 -23.72 -8.64
CA ARG A 26 1.54 -24.78 -7.65
C ARG A 26 0.36 -25.66 -8.02
N ALA A 27 -0.58 -25.15 -8.80
CA ALA A 27 -1.67 -25.94 -9.38
C ALA A 27 -1.23 -26.79 -10.60
N GLY A 28 0.04 -26.74 -10.97
CA GLY A 28 0.62 -27.53 -12.07
C GLY A 28 0.51 -26.86 -13.43
N LEU A 29 0.12 -25.58 -13.50
CA LEU A 29 0.00 -24.84 -14.75
C LEU A 29 1.36 -24.29 -15.21
N SER A 30 1.57 -24.22 -16.52
CA SER A 30 2.72 -23.57 -17.14
C SER A 30 2.51 -22.04 -17.14
N VAL A 31 3.37 -21.31 -16.41
CA VAL A 31 3.19 -19.87 -16.14
C VAL A 31 4.43 -19.08 -16.53
N GLN A 32 4.24 -18.00 -17.29
CA GLN A 32 5.27 -16.98 -17.51
C GLN A 32 4.82 -15.62 -17.02
N VAL A 33 5.70 -14.95 -16.25
CA VAL A 33 5.52 -13.56 -15.81
C VAL A 33 6.40 -12.65 -16.65
N LEU A 34 5.83 -11.59 -17.22
CA LEU A 34 6.54 -10.57 -18.00
C LEU A 34 6.60 -9.27 -17.23
N GLU A 35 7.81 -8.78 -16.96
CA GLU A 35 8.05 -7.55 -16.20
C GLU A 35 8.82 -6.54 -17.07
N ARG A 36 8.35 -5.28 -17.11
CA ARG A 36 8.97 -4.22 -17.91
C ARG A 36 10.33 -3.75 -17.35
N ARG A 37 10.50 -3.79 -16.03
CA ARG A 37 11.71 -3.31 -15.34
C ARG A 37 12.81 -4.37 -15.32
N VAL A 38 14.01 -3.94 -14.91
CA VAL A 38 15.18 -4.82 -14.66
C VAL A 38 15.04 -5.64 -13.37
N MET A 39 13.99 -5.40 -12.58
CA MET A 39 13.72 -6.03 -11.30
C MET A 39 12.24 -6.25 -11.09
N VAL A 40 11.89 -7.22 -10.25
CA VAL A 40 10.51 -7.45 -9.82
C VAL A 40 10.11 -6.46 -8.71
N GLY A 41 8.80 -6.38 -8.44
CA GLY A 41 8.27 -5.72 -7.25
C GLY A 41 7.25 -4.61 -7.54
N GLY A 42 7.32 -3.96 -8.70
CA GLY A 42 6.51 -2.79 -8.96
C GLY A 42 6.81 -1.69 -7.93
N ALA A 43 5.78 -1.22 -7.20
CA ALA A 43 5.95 -0.29 -6.09
C ALA A 43 6.39 -0.95 -4.76
N CYS A 44 6.32 -2.29 -4.67
CA CYS A 44 6.80 -3.07 -3.52
C CYS A 44 8.26 -3.51 -3.77
N VAL A 45 9.20 -2.57 -3.75
CA VAL A 45 10.59 -2.73 -4.16
C VAL A 45 11.54 -2.06 -3.17
N THR A 46 12.77 -2.56 -3.09
CA THR A 46 13.89 -1.89 -2.41
C THR A 46 14.97 -1.61 -3.44
N GLU A 47 15.41 -0.38 -3.53
CA GLU A 47 16.41 0.07 -4.50
C GLU A 47 17.60 0.71 -3.79
N GLU A 48 18.76 0.67 -4.42
CA GLU A 48 19.89 1.49 -3.99
C GLU A 48 19.65 2.93 -4.49
N LEU A 49 19.28 3.82 -3.56
CA LEU A 49 18.97 5.22 -3.88
C LEU A 49 20.21 6.11 -3.84
N TRP A 50 21.16 5.77 -2.98
CA TRP A 50 22.47 6.41 -2.87
C TRP A 50 23.53 5.33 -2.72
N PRO A 51 24.80 5.59 -3.04
CA PRO A 51 25.87 4.60 -2.93
C PRO A 51 25.90 3.89 -1.58
N GLY A 52 25.65 2.58 -1.57
CA GLY A 52 25.60 1.75 -0.36
C GLY A 52 24.35 1.95 0.52
N VAL A 53 23.39 2.78 0.11
CA VAL A 53 22.16 3.05 0.87
C VAL A 53 20.94 2.59 0.09
N ARG A 54 20.20 1.64 0.66
CA ARG A 54 19.02 1.04 0.06
C ARG A 54 17.78 1.46 0.83
N ALA A 55 16.70 1.72 0.10
CA ALA A 55 15.40 2.04 0.69
C ALA A 55 14.24 1.64 -0.23
N SER A 56 13.02 1.73 0.28
CA SER A 56 11.78 1.38 -0.42
C SER A 56 11.04 2.66 -0.83
N PRO A 57 11.22 3.15 -2.09
CA PRO A 57 10.68 4.44 -2.51
C PRO A 57 9.18 4.42 -2.83
N GLY A 58 8.58 3.24 -2.93
CA GLY A 58 7.12 3.06 -3.05
C GLY A 58 6.49 2.64 -1.73
N ALA A 59 5.99 1.40 -1.63
CA ALA A 59 5.54 0.82 -0.37
C ALA A 59 6.72 0.74 0.61
N TYR A 60 6.53 1.17 1.86
CA TYR A 60 7.61 1.36 2.84
C TYR A 60 7.36 0.66 4.18
N THR A 61 6.16 0.12 4.38
CA THR A 61 5.78 -0.62 5.59
C THR A 61 5.11 -1.94 5.23
N PHE A 62 5.29 -2.95 6.07
CA PHE A 62 4.65 -4.25 5.96
C PHE A 62 3.46 -4.29 6.92
N SER A 63 2.25 -4.47 6.37
CA SER A 63 1.04 -4.52 7.19
C SER A 63 0.00 -5.50 6.64
N LEU A 64 -0.34 -5.41 5.36
CA LEU A 64 -1.57 -5.98 4.77
C LEU A 64 -1.36 -7.29 4.01
N LEU A 65 -0.12 -7.78 3.83
CA LEU A 65 0.10 -9.06 3.13
C LEU A 65 -0.64 -10.17 3.87
N ARG A 66 -1.50 -10.87 3.13
CA ARG A 66 -2.40 -11.86 3.72
C ARG A 66 -1.64 -12.99 4.42
N PRO A 67 -1.96 -13.29 5.70
CA PRO A 67 -1.28 -14.34 6.46
C PRO A 67 -1.41 -15.73 5.82
N ASP A 68 -2.54 -16.01 5.16
CA ASP A 68 -2.75 -17.23 4.40
C ASP A 68 -1.77 -17.34 3.23
N ILE A 69 -1.51 -16.24 2.48
CA ILE A 69 -0.51 -16.21 1.41
C ILE A 69 0.90 -16.46 1.97
N VAL A 70 1.25 -15.79 3.09
CA VAL A 70 2.56 -15.97 3.74
C VAL A 70 2.78 -17.42 4.15
N ARG A 71 1.75 -18.04 4.73
CA ARG A 71 1.78 -19.44 5.16
C ARG A 71 1.79 -20.41 3.98
N ASP A 72 0.83 -20.27 3.05
CA ASP A 72 0.62 -21.22 1.96
C ASP A 72 1.81 -21.24 1.00
N LEU A 73 2.40 -20.09 0.70
CA LEU A 73 3.59 -19.98 -0.14
C LEU A 73 4.89 -20.14 0.65
N GLU A 74 4.81 -20.44 1.95
CA GLU A 74 5.96 -20.67 2.83
C GLU A 74 7.03 -19.55 2.75
N LEU A 75 6.59 -18.26 2.66
CA LEU A 75 7.47 -17.13 2.35
C LEU A 75 8.65 -17.00 3.32
N ALA A 76 8.53 -17.49 4.55
CA ALA A 76 9.64 -17.55 5.50
C ALA A 76 10.78 -18.48 5.01
N ARG A 77 10.49 -19.56 4.28
CA ARG A 77 11.50 -20.43 3.64
C ARG A 77 12.15 -19.74 2.45
N HIS A 78 11.44 -18.81 1.83
CA HIS A 78 11.93 -17.98 0.73
C HIS A 78 12.60 -16.68 1.20
N GLY A 79 12.92 -16.56 2.50
CA GLY A 79 13.74 -15.49 3.04
C GLY A 79 12.98 -14.32 3.66
N LEU A 80 11.63 -14.30 3.62
CA LEU A 80 10.87 -13.22 4.26
C LEU A 80 11.06 -13.26 5.79
N ARG A 81 11.46 -12.12 6.36
CA ARG A 81 11.57 -11.89 7.81
C ARG A 81 10.90 -10.56 8.12
N VAL A 82 9.98 -10.55 9.06
CA VAL A 82 9.21 -9.36 9.44
C VAL A 82 9.41 -9.09 10.93
N LYS A 83 9.57 -7.80 11.27
CA LYS A 83 9.59 -7.29 12.64
C LYS A 83 8.47 -6.26 12.78
N THR A 84 7.67 -6.33 13.84
CA THR A 84 6.67 -5.32 14.17
C THR A 84 7.30 -3.98 14.54
N HIS A 85 6.58 -2.89 14.30
CA HIS A 85 6.90 -1.58 14.87
C HIS A 85 6.75 -1.62 16.38
N GLU A 86 7.72 -1.00 17.10
CA GLU A 86 7.65 -0.82 18.55
C GLU A 86 8.48 0.41 18.94
N PRO A 87 7.86 1.59 19.15
CA PRO A 87 6.41 1.82 19.26
C PRO A 87 5.68 1.51 17.95
N GLY A 88 4.36 1.22 18.04
CA GLY A 88 3.51 1.04 16.86
C GLY A 88 3.38 2.34 16.07
N LEU A 89 3.07 3.42 16.79
CA LEU A 89 2.92 4.78 16.27
C LEU A 89 3.46 5.79 17.29
N PHE A 90 4.10 6.84 16.80
CA PHE A 90 4.47 8.04 17.52
C PHE A 90 3.95 9.28 16.78
N ALA A 91 3.06 10.03 17.41
CA ALA A 91 2.53 11.29 16.89
C ALA A 91 2.92 12.43 17.83
N PRO A 92 4.03 13.15 17.55
CA PRO A 92 4.45 14.31 18.31
C PRO A 92 3.66 15.55 17.93
N PHE A 93 3.45 16.47 18.90
CA PHE A 93 2.81 17.76 18.70
C PHE A 93 3.76 18.92 19.06
N PRO A 94 3.60 20.10 18.46
CA PRO A 94 4.46 21.25 18.71
C PRO A 94 4.44 21.75 20.17
N ASP A 95 3.40 21.44 20.93
CA ASP A 95 3.29 21.78 22.34
C ASP A 95 4.08 20.84 23.28
N GLY A 96 4.81 19.87 22.70
CA GLY A 96 5.63 18.91 23.42
C GLY A 96 4.89 17.65 23.88
N ARG A 97 3.57 17.56 23.72
CA ARG A 97 2.82 16.32 23.97
C ARG A 97 2.94 15.36 22.78
N SER A 98 2.52 14.14 23.00
CA SER A 98 2.46 13.10 21.95
C SER A 98 1.36 12.09 22.20
N VAL A 99 0.95 11.39 21.14
CA VAL A 99 0.21 10.13 21.22
C VAL A 99 1.16 9.01 20.80
N VAL A 100 1.26 7.99 21.65
CA VAL A 100 2.13 6.82 21.38
C VAL A 100 1.30 5.55 21.53
N THR A 101 1.33 4.70 20.51
CA THR A 101 0.75 3.36 20.62
C THR A 101 1.84 2.30 20.73
N TRP A 102 1.52 1.22 21.42
CA TRP A 102 2.39 0.09 21.66
C TRP A 102 1.65 -1.20 21.33
N SER A 103 2.37 -2.29 21.11
CA SER A 103 1.78 -3.62 21.01
C SER A 103 1.00 -4.01 22.30
N SER A 104 1.43 -3.50 23.47
CA SER A 104 0.66 -3.59 24.71
C SER A 104 -0.43 -2.52 24.78
N ARG A 105 -1.69 -2.97 24.83
CA ARG A 105 -2.86 -2.09 25.00
C ARG A 105 -2.82 -1.36 26.34
N GLU A 106 -2.39 -2.04 27.42
CA GLU A 106 -2.26 -1.45 28.75
C GLU A 106 -1.24 -0.32 28.74
N ARG A 107 -0.11 -0.50 28.04
CA ARG A 107 0.92 0.55 27.90
C ARG A 107 0.38 1.73 27.10
N THR A 108 -0.33 1.50 26.01
CA THR A 108 -0.98 2.54 25.22
C THR A 108 -2.00 3.31 26.05
N HIS A 109 -2.92 2.62 26.71
CA HIS A 109 -3.93 3.23 27.57
C HIS A 109 -3.30 4.07 28.69
N ALA A 110 -2.30 3.51 29.39
CA ALA A 110 -1.60 4.22 30.47
C ALA A 110 -0.87 5.48 29.96
N GLY A 111 -0.28 5.42 28.75
CA GLY A 111 0.37 6.56 28.12
C GLY A 111 -0.62 7.67 27.80
N ILE A 112 -1.72 7.35 27.10
CA ILE A 112 -2.77 8.33 26.78
C ILE A 112 -3.40 8.90 28.06
N ALA A 113 -3.68 8.06 29.07
CA ALA A 113 -4.26 8.53 30.33
C ALA A 113 -3.34 9.51 31.09
N ARG A 114 -2.02 9.29 31.02
CA ARG A 114 -1.02 10.15 31.67
C ARG A 114 -0.85 11.49 30.93
N ASP A 115 -0.73 11.46 29.63
CA ASP A 115 -0.31 12.62 28.84
C ASP A 115 -1.50 13.47 28.36
N TRP A 116 -2.71 12.88 28.35
CA TRP A 116 -3.97 13.53 27.93
C TRP A 116 -5.02 13.44 29.03
N SER A 117 -5.87 12.41 29.01
CA SER A 117 -6.83 12.16 30.07
C SER A 117 -7.24 10.68 30.12
N LYS A 118 -7.80 10.27 31.28
CA LYS A 118 -8.40 8.94 31.40
C LYS A 118 -9.58 8.77 30.43
N ALA A 119 -10.35 9.82 30.17
CA ALA A 119 -11.48 9.77 29.23
C ALA A 119 -11.00 9.55 27.78
N ASP A 120 -9.87 10.16 27.38
CA ASP A 120 -9.25 9.91 26.07
C ASP A 120 -8.75 8.47 25.94
N ALA A 121 -8.10 7.96 26.99
CA ALA A 121 -7.60 6.59 27.00
C ALA A 121 -8.75 5.56 26.95
N ASP A 122 -9.82 5.78 27.70
CA ASP A 122 -11.00 4.92 27.68
C ASP A 122 -11.72 4.99 26.32
N GLY A 123 -11.85 6.20 25.71
CA GLY A 123 -12.41 6.41 24.39
C GLY A 123 -11.61 5.69 23.29
N TYR A 124 -10.27 5.84 23.32
CA TYR A 124 -9.39 5.11 22.41
C TYR A 124 -9.52 3.58 22.59
N ALA A 125 -9.51 3.08 23.80
CA ALA A 125 -9.64 1.64 24.07
C ALA A 125 -10.96 1.08 23.52
N ALA A 126 -12.07 1.81 23.68
CA ALA A 126 -13.38 1.41 23.15
C ALA A 126 -13.41 1.42 21.61
N PHE A 127 -12.80 2.42 20.99
CA PHE A 127 -12.63 2.49 19.53
C PHE A 127 -11.82 1.30 19.02
N ALA A 128 -10.61 1.09 19.54
CA ALA A 128 -9.71 0.02 19.11
C ALA A 128 -10.34 -1.37 19.28
N GLU A 129 -11.01 -1.64 20.41
CA GLU A 129 -11.70 -2.91 20.65
C GLU A 129 -12.86 -3.14 19.67
N ARG A 130 -13.62 -2.09 19.33
CA ARG A 130 -14.70 -2.19 18.35
C ARG A 130 -14.16 -2.53 16.95
N TRP A 131 -13.12 -1.84 16.50
CA TRP A 131 -12.51 -2.07 15.20
C TRP A 131 -11.84 -3.44 15.12
N GLU A 132 -11.14 -3.89 16.16
CA GLU A 132 -10.53 -5.22 16.17
C GLU A 132 -11.57 -6.34 16.05
N ARG A 133 -12.68 -6.27 16.80
CA ARG A 133 -13.79 -7.24 16.65
C ARG A 133 -14.39 -7.23 15.25
N ALA A 134 -14.51 -6.05 14.62
CA ALA A 134 -14.96 -5.95 13.24
C ALA A 134 -13.92 -6.55 12.28
N ALA A 135 -12.63 -6.28 12.50
CA ALA A 135 -11.54 -6.82 11.67
C ALA A 135 -11.45 -8.34 11.71
N GLU A 136 -11.66 -8.97 12.87
CA GLU A 136 -11.71 -10.44 12.99
C GLU A 136 -12.76 -11.05 12.05
N ARG A 137 -13.94 -10.41 11.93
CA ARG A 137 -15.02 -10.88 11.04
C ARG A 137 -14.75 -10.56 9.57
N ALA A 138 -14.11 -9.41 9.29
CA ALA A 138 -13.89 -8.93 7.93
C ALA A 138 -12.66 -9.54 7.25
N ARG A 139 -11.62 -9.95 8.01
CA ARG A 139 -10.38 -10.52 7.43
C ARG A 139 -10.59 -11.65 6.43
N PRO A 140 -11.49 -12.64 6.65
CA PRO A 140 -11.75 -13.67 5.65
C PRO A 140 -12.31 -13.13 4.34
N LEU A 141 -13.12 -12.05 4.39
CA LEU A 141 -13.77 -11.46 3.22
C LEU A 141 -12.78 -10.84 2.22
N MET A 142 -11.56 -10.55 2.68
CA MET A 142 -10.48 -10.03 1.82
C MET A 142 -10.07 -11.00 0.70
N THR A 143 -10.30 -12.29 0.87
CA THR A 143 -9.93 -13.34 -0.10
C THR A 143 -11.14 -14.13 -0.59
N GLU A 144 -12.32 -13.53 -0.49
CA GLU A 144 -13.59 -14.03 -1.02
C GLU A 144 -14.11 -13.10 -2.14
N PRO A 145 -15.08 -13.52 -2.94
CA PRO A 145 -15.76 -12.62 -3.87
C PRO A 145 -16.40 -11.42 -3.14
N PRO A 146 -16.43 -10.23 -3.77
CA PRO A 146 -17.01 -9.05 -3.14
C PRO A 146 -18.50 -9.22 -2.89
N ASP A 147 -18.90 -9.12 -1.64
CA ASP A 147 -20.30 -9.23 -1.18
C ASP A 147 -20.55 -8.12 -0.16
N ARG A 148 -21.32 -7.08 -0.56
CA ARG A 148 -21.58 -5.93 0.30
C ARG A 148 -22.39 -6.28 1.54
N GLU A 149 -23.32 -7.22 1.46
CA GLU A 149 -24.17 -7.60 2.60
C GLU A 149 -23.32 -8.26 3.69
N ARG A 150 -22.44 -9.18 3.29
CA ARG A 150 -21.51 -9.83 4.22
C ARG A 150 -20.53 -8.84 4.85
N TRP A 151 -20.05 -7.86 4.09
CA TRP A 151 -19.22 -6.79 4.65
C TRP A 151 -20.02 -5.94 5.64
N LEU A 152 -21.25 -5.56 5.31
CA LEU A 152 -22.12 -4.79 6.20
C LEU A 152 -22.41 -5.55 7.51
N GLU A 153 -22.66 -6.86 7.45
CA GLU A 153 -22.82 -7.72 8.62
C GLU A 153 -21.54 -7.78 9.47
N ALA A 154 -20.37 -7.82 8.82
CA ALA A 154 -19.08 -7.94 9.52
C ALA A 154 -18.68 -6.65 10.23
N VAL A 155 -18.85 -5.48 9.60
CA VAL A 155 -18.28 -4.22 10.08
C VAL A 155 -19.31 -3.15 10.46
N GLY A 156 -20.53 -3.24 9.98
CA GLY A 156 -21.57 -2.22 10.18
C GLY A 156 -21.46 -1.05 9.21
N GLU A 157 -22.55 -0.26 9.10
CA GLU A 157 -22.66 0.88 8.19
C GLU A 157 -21.67 1.99 8.53
N GLY A 158 -21.41 2.25 9.81
CA GLY A 158 -20.49 3.29 10.26
C GLY A 158 -19.08 3.09 9.72
N ILE A 159 -18.55 1.86 9.75
CA ILE A 159 -17.23 1.54 9.18
C ILE A 159 -17.29 1.48 7.66
N LEU A 160 -18.34 0.88 7.08
CA LEU A 160 -18.37 0.64 5.63
C LEU A 160 -18.59 1.92 4.81
N ASP A 161 -19.46 2.81 5.27
CA ASP A 161 -19.91 3.99 4.53
C ASP A 161 -19.68 5.32 5.28
N GLY A 162 -19.41 5.25 6.58
CA GLY A 162 -19.30 6.44 7.44
C GLY A 162 -17.96 7.14 7.35
N SER A 163 -17.79 8.17 8.18
CA SER A 163 -16.57 8.95 8.28
C SER A 163 -15.66 8.46 9.42
N VAL A 164 -14.35 8.64 9.25
CA VAL A 164 -13.40 8.32 10.32
C VAL A 164 -13.57 9.26 11.52
N ALA A 165 -14.01 10.51 11.30
CA ALA A 165 -14.29 11.46 12.36
C ALA A 165 -15.43 10.96 13.27
N ASP A 166 -16.51 10.41 12.70
CA ASP A 166 -17.63 9.84 13.46
C ASP A 166 -17.18 8.63 14.29
N GLU A 167 -16.35 7.74 13.72
CA GLU A 167 -15.82 6.58 14.41
C GLU A 167 -14.94 6.96 15.64
N LEU A 168 -14.25 8.10 15.56
CA LEU A 168 -13.37 8.63 16.61
C LEU A 168 -14.08 9.58 17.59
N ALA A 169 -15.36 9.91 17.38
CA ALA A 169 -16.09 10.89 18.18
C ALA A 169 -16.17 10.57 19.68
N GLY A 170 -16.00 9.28 20.06
CA GLY A 170 -15.91 8.84 21.46
C GLY A 170 -14.62 9.23 22.20
N ILE A 171 -13.61 9.77 21.51
CA ILE A 171 -12.36 10.27 22.09
C ILE A 171 -12.52 11.79 22.29
N PRO A 172 -12.49 12.31 23.55
CA PRO A 172 -12.81 13.73 23.80
C PRO A 172 -11.83 14.72 23.17
N SER A 173 -10.51 14.47 23.27
CA SER A 173 -9.48 15.38 22.80
C SER A 173 -9.24 15.23 21.30
N GLU A 174 -9.42 16.32 20.56
CA GLU A 174 -9.19 16.35 19.11
C GLU A 174 -7.78 15.86 18.75
N LEU A 175 -6.75 16.35 19.43
CA LEU A 175 -5.37 15.97 19.15
C LEU A 175 -5.10 14.46 19.32
N VAL A 176 -5.82 13.79 20.20
CA VAL A 176 -5.73 12.33 20.35
C VAL A 176 -6.40 11.62 19.16
N ARG A 177 -7.39 12.23 18.51
CA ARG A 177 -8.07 11.67 17.34
C ARG A 177 -7.22 11.76 16.07
N VAL A 178 -6.43 12.84 15.92
CA VAL A 178 -5.70 13.14 14.68
C VAL A 178 -4.88 11.95 14.12
N PRO A 179 -3.99 11.29 14.89
CA PRO A 179 -3.16 10.20 14.35
C PRO A 179 -3.96 8.96 13.92
N PHE A 180 -5.17 8.79 14.43
CA PHE A 180 -6.06 7.72 13.99
C PHE A 180 -6.94 8.17 12.80
N ALA A 181 -7.25 9.45 12.69
CA ALA A 181 -7.99 10.01 11.56
C ALA A 181 -7.19 9.96 10.27
N VAL A 182 -5.86 10.20 10.30
CA VAL A 182 -5.01 10.15 9.10
C VAL A 182 -5.04 8.78 8.41
N GLN A 183 -5.26 7.70 9.15
CA GLN A 183 -5.38 6.36 8.58
C GLN A 183 -6.57 6.24 7.62
N GLY A 184 -7.66 6.97 7.88
CA GLY A 184 -8.84 7.04 7.00
C GLY A 184 -8.62 7.87 5.73
N LEU A 185 -7.51 8.58 5.63
CA LEU A 185 -7.23 9.49 4.52
C LEU A 185 -6.20 8.93 3.54
N ILE A 186 -5.48 7.87 3.90
CA ILE A 186 -4.39 7.30 3.11
C ILE A 186 -4.83 7.04 1.67
N GLY A 187 -4.12 7.65 0.71
CA GLY A 187 -4.38 7.48 -0.72
C GLY A 187 -5.69 8.09 -1.22
N THR A 188 -6.32 8.99 -0.48
CA THR A 188 -7.57 9.65 -0.87
C THR A 188 -7.42 11.16 -0.92
N LEU A 189 -8.33 11.83 -1.63
CA LEU A 189 -8.50 13.29 -1.55
C LEU A 189 -9.63 13.67 -0.58
N ALA A 190 -9.85 12.86 0.47
CA ALA A 190 -10.92 13.06 1.43
C ALA A 190 -10.43 13.73 2.72
N GLY A 191 -11.31 14.50 3.36
CA GLY A 191 -11.15 14.97 4.72
C GLY A 191 -11.74 13.98 5.74
N PRO A 192 -11.45 14.15 7.04
CA PRO A 192 -11.89 13.20 8.07
C PRO A 192 -13.40 12.97 8.18
N ASP A 193 -14.20 13.98 7.80
CA ASP A 193 -15.66 13.95 7.84
C ASP A 193 -16.31 13.37 6.56
N ASP A 194 -15.51 13.07 5.54
CA ASP A 194 -16.04 12.57 4.27
C ASP A 194 -16.47 11.09 4.38
N PRO A 195 -17.59 10.71 3.71
CA PRO A 195 -18.08 9.33 3.69
C PRO A 195 -17.04 8.33 3.14
N GLY A 196 -16.97 7.15 3.75
CA GLY A 196 -16.07 6.05 3.35
C GLY A 196 -14.66 6.15 3.94
N THR A 197 -14.29 7.25 4.58
CA THR A 197 -12.97 7.39 5.24
C THR A 197 -12.81 6.42 6.41
N ALA A 198 -13.89 6.05 7.09
CA ALA A 198 -13.85 5.00 8.09
C ALA A 198 -13.42 3.65 7.49
N PHE A 199 -13.91 3.30 6.30
CA PHE A 199 -13.52 2.06 5.62
C PHE A 199 -12.04 2.08 5.21
N VAL A 200 -11.53 3.21 4.72
CA VAL A 200 -10.11 3.34 4.37
C VAL A 200 -9.22 3.10 5.59
N GLY A 201 -9.52 3.73 6.74
CA GLY A 201 -8.77 3.50 7.98
C GLY A 201 -8.87 2.06 8.46
N PHE A 202 -10.08 1.54 8.52
CA PHE A 202 -10.36 0.16 8.93
C PHE A 202 -9.66 -0.88 8.03
N TYR A 203 -9.55 -0.62 6.72
CA TYR A 203 -8.87 -1.50 5.78
C TYR A 203 -7.41 -1.75 6.19
N HIS A 204 -6.74 -0.77 6.77
CA HIS A 204 -5.36 -0.89 7.23
C HIS A 204 -5.20 -1.78 8.49
N ASP A 205 -6.28 -2.00 9.26
CA ASP A 205 -6.30 -2.92 10.40
C ASP A 205 -6.58 -4.38 10.02
N LEU A 206 -6.87 -4.65 8.74
CA LEU A 206 -7.18 -6.02 8.28
C LEU A 206 -5.97 -6.90 8.08
N GLY A 207 -4.77 -6.36 8.23
CA GLY A 207 -3.52 -7.09 8.05
C GLY A 207 -2.96 -7.73 9.30
N GLU A 208 -1.70 -8.15 9.18
CA GLU A 208 -0.92 -8.77 10.24
C GLU A 208 0.58 -8.55 9.98
N ALA A 209 1.34 -8.27 11.00
CA ALA A 209 2.80 -8.30 10.92
C ALA A 209 3.38 -9.21 12.02
N ALA A 210 4.26 -10.12 11.64
CA ALA A 210 4.95 -11.08 12.52
C ALA A 210 3.99 -11.88 13.43
N GLY A 211 2.79 -12.22 12.98
CA GLY A 211 1.80 -12.97 13.75
C GLY A 211 0.93 -12.10 14.67
N VAL A 212 1.05 -10.77 14.59
CA VAL A 212 0.24 -9.84 15.40
C VAL A 212 -0.80 -9.17 14.51
N PRO A 213 -2.10 -9.48 14.67
CA PRO A 213 -3.18 -8.88 13.88
C PRO A 213 -3.25 -7.36 14.05
N GLY A 214 -3.47 -6.63 12.94
CA GLY A 214 -3.53 -5.17 12.91
C GLY A 214 -2.17 -4.46 13.09
N ALA A 215 -1.11 -5.20 13.43
CA ALA A 215 0.22 -4.61 13.59
C ALA A 215 0.86 -4.27 12.24
N TRP A 216 1.67 -3.22 12.26
CA TRP A 216 2.56 -2.83 11.17
C TRP A 216 4.00 -3.18 11.51
N GLY A 217 4.85 -3.25 10.49
CA GLY A 217 6.24 -3.64 10.69
C GLY A 217 7.12 -3.41 9.47
N TYR A 218 8.34 -3.89 9.58
CA TYR A 218 9.35 -3.84 8.52
C TYR A 218 9.72 -5.25 8.05
N ALA A 219 9.78 -5.43 6.74
CA ALA A 219 10.43 -6.60 6.16
C ALA A 219 11.95 -6.35 6.14
N ARG A 220 12.76 -7.25 6.70
CA ARG A 220 14.23 -7.11 6.69
C ARG A 220 14.74 -7.06 5.24
N GLY A 221 15.54 -6.06 4.92
CA GLY A 221 15.99 -5.75 3.56
C GLY A 221 15.03 -4.88 2.76
N GLY A 222 14.00 -4.29 3.40
CA GLY A 222 13.00 -3.43 2.81
C GLY A 222 11.85 -4.19 2.16
N MET A 223 10.90 -3.46 1.59
CA MET A 223 9.70 -4.05 0.98
C MET A 223 10.00 -4.94 -0.23
N GLY A 224 11.13 -4.73 -0.91
CA GLY A 224 11.61 -5.62 -1.96
C GLY A 224 11.86 -7.05 -1.50
N ALA A 225 12.10 -7.29 -0.20
CA ALA A 225 12.22 -8.64 0.35
C ALA A 225 10.90 -9.44 0.25
N VAL A 226 9.75 -8.76 0.30
CA VAL A 226 8.43 -9.39 0.12
C VAL A 226 8.32 -9.96 -1.30
N THR A 227 8.61 -9.14 -2.31
CA THR A 227 8.50 -9.55 -3.71
C THR A 227 9.62 -10.49 -4.15
N ALA A 228 10.79 -10.40 -3.54
CA ALA A 228 11.85 -11.40 -3.71
C ALA A 228 11.42 -12.79 -3.18
N ALA A 229 10.79 -12.84 -2.01
CA ALA A 229 10.25 -14.09 -1.46
C ALA A 229 9.11 -14.66 -2.32
N LEU A 230 8.18 -13.81 -2.78
CA LEU A 230 7.10 -14.21 -3.70
C LEU A 230 7.64 -14.75 -5.03
N ARG A 231 8.63 -14.07 -5.61
CA ARG A 231 9.32 -14.53 -6.82
C ARG A 231 9.97 -15.89 -6.60
N SER A 232 10.73 -16.03 -5.51
CA SER A 232 11.38 -17.31 -5.18
C SER A 232 10.37 -18.44 -5.00
N ALA A 233 9.22 -18.19 -4.38
CA ALA A 233 8.14 -19.17 -4.24
C ALA A 233 7.52 -19.54 -5.60
N ALA A 234 7.27 -18.55 -6.47
CA ALA A 234 6.72 -18.77 -7.80
C ALA A 234 7.68 -19.59 -8.69
N GLU A 235 8.98 -19.22 -8.71
CA GLU A 235 10.01 -19.94 -9.47
C GLU A 235 10.23 -21.37 -8.93
N ALA A 236 10.20 -21.55 -7.61
CA ALA A 236 10.29 -22.88 -6.99
C ALA A 236 9.09 -23.79 -7.35
N ALA A 237 7.93 -23.19 -7.64
CA ALA A 237 6.74 -23.89 -8.13
C ALA A 237 6.76 -24.13 -9.66
N GLY A 238 7.72 -23.57 -10.40
CA GLY A 238 7.89 -23.77 -11.84
C GLY A 238 7.49 -22.57 -12.71
N ALA A 239 7.07 -21.44 -12.14
CA ALA A 239 6.82 -20.22 -12.92
C ALA A 239 8.14 -19.65 -13.46
N GLN A 240 8.06 -19.05 -14.65
CA GLN A 240 9.20 -18.36 -15.27
C GLN A 240 8.99 -16.84 -15.17
N VAL A 241 10.01 -16.10 -14.74
CA VAL A 241 9.97 -14.63 -14.67
C VAL A 241 10.94 -14.04 -15.69
N ARG A 242 10.40 -13.33 -16.68
CA ARG A 242 11.17 -12.63 -17.72
C ARG A 242 11.13 -11.13 -17.45
N LEU A 243 12.28 -10.56 -17.11
CA LEU A 243 12.47 -9.12 -16.90
C LEU A 243 12.73 -8.41 -18.23
N GLN A 244 12.66 -7.06 -18.22
CA GLN A 244 12.90 -6.20 -19.39
C GLN A 244 12.02 -6.59 -20.60
N SER A 245 10.78 -6.99 -20.32
CA SER A 245 9.82 -7.48 -21.30
C SER A 245 8.49 -6.73 -21.16
N PRO A 246 8.47 -5.43 -21.49
CA PRO A 246 7.24 -4.64 -21.45
C PRO A 246 6.22 -5.21 -22.44
N VAL A 247 5.00 -5.44 -21.97
CA VAL A 247 3.88 -5.88 -22.79
C VAL A 247 3.22 -4.67 -23.43
N GLU A 248 2.97 -4.73 -24.74
CA GLU A 248 2.32 -3.67 -25.51
C GLU A 248 0.82 -3.91 -25.64
N ARG A 249 0.40 -5.15 -25.97
CA ARG A 249 -1.02 -5.48 -26.17
C ARG A 249 -1.34 -6.96 -25.90
N VAL A 250 -2.62 -7.25 -25.70
CA VAL A 250 -3.18 -8.60 -25.61
C VAL A 250 -3.46 -9.12 -27.02
N LEU A 251 -3.04 -10.36 -27.31
CA LEU A 251 -3.38 -11.08 -28.54
C LEU A 251 -4.81 -11.60 -28.46
N GLY A 252 -5.52 -11.59 -29.59
CA GLY A 252 -6.89 -12.13 -29.72
C GLY A 252 -7.99 -11.23 -29.13
N ALA A 253 -7.65 -10.16 -28.41
CA ALA A 253 -8.60 -9.27 -27.75
C ALA A 253 -9.65 -8.69 -28.70
N GLU A 254 -9.29 -8.33 -29.93
CA GLU A 254 -10.19 -7.84 -30.97
C GLU A 254 -11.27 -8.88 -31.36
N GLY A 255 -10.95 -10.15 -31.24
CA GLY A 255 -11.86 -11.28 -31.44
C GLY A 255 -12.71 -11.63 -30.21
N GLY A 256 -12.54 -10.89 -29.09
CA GLY A 256 -13.27 -11.09 -27.83
C GLY A 256 -12.69 -12.19 -26.94
N ARG A 257 -11.49 -12.71 -27.24
CA ARG A 257 -10.80 -13.72 -26.43
C ARG A 257 -9.31 -13.44 -26.35
N ALA A 258 -8.72 -13.55 -25.18
CA ALA A 258 -7.27 -13.44 -25.02
C ALA A 258 -6.58 -14.77 -25.44
N GLU A 259 -5.53 -14.67 -26.27
CA GLU A 259 -4.74 -15.79 -26.77
C GLU A 259 -3.26 -15.66 -26.41
N GLY A 260 -2.91 -14.65 -25.63
CA GLY A 260 -1.55 -14.33 -25.24
C GLY A 260 -1.28 -12.82 -25.25
N VAL A 261 -0.01 -12.45 -25.36
CA VAL A 261 0.42 -11.06 -25.37
C VAL A 261 1.53 -10.82 -26.40
N ILE A 262 1.68 -9.56 -26.85
CA ILE A 262 2.84 -9.08 -27.63
C ILE A 262 3.66 -8.15 -26.73
N THR A 263 4.97 -8.38 -26.68
CA THR A 263 5.92 -7.47 -26.03
C THR A 263 6.24 -6.29 -26.94
N ALA A 264 6.77 -5.20 -26.37
CA ALA A 264 7.25 -4.05 -27.15
C ALA A 264 8.43 -4.38 -28.08
N ALA A 265 9.11 -5.52 -27.89
CA ALA A 265 10.12 -6.04 -28.80
C ALA A 265 9.51 -6.81 -30.00
N GLY A 266 8.19 -7.02 -30.01
CA GLY A 266 7.49 -7.76 -31.04
C GLY A 266 7.41 -9.27 -30.78
N ASP A 267 7.89 -9.75 -29.63
CA ASP A 267 7.78 -11.18 -29.28
C ASP A 267 6.32 -11.51 -28.93
N GLU A 268 5.77 -12.55 -29.55
CA GLU A 268 4.48 -13.12 -29.18
C GLU A 268 4.66 -14.20 -28.11
N VAL A 269 3.88 -14.12 -27.05
CA VAL A 269 3.79 -15.13 -25.98
C VAL A 269 2.37 -15.66 -25.95
N HIS A 270 2.18 -16.86 -26.50
CA HIS A 270 0.87 -17.50 -26.57
C HIS A 270 0.51 -18.18 -25.27
N ALA A 271 -0.72 -17.96 -24.78
CA ALA A 271 -1.23 -18.56 -23.56
C ALA A 271 -2.75 -18.75 -23.63
N ARG A 272 -3.26 -19.75 -22.89
CA ARG A 272 -4.69 -19.98 -22.75
C ARG A 272 -5.40 -18.89 -21.95
N THR A 273 -4.67 -18.25 -21.01
CA THR A 273 -5.20 -17.17 -20.17
C THR A 273 -4.17 -16.07 -20.01
N VAL A 274 -4.66 -14.83 -19.88
CA VAL A 274 -3.83 -13.63 -19.64
C VAL A 274 -4.29 -12.96 -18.34
N LEU A 275 -3.36 -12.72 -17.42
CA LEU A 275 -3.60 -12.00 -16.17
C LEU A 275 -2.90 -10.64 -16.22
N LEU A 276 -3.65 -9.55 -16.16
CA LEU A 276 -3.12 -8.19 -16.12
C LEU A 276 -2.92 -7.76 -14.64
N ASN A 277 -1.67 -7.64 -14.22
CA ASN A 277 -1.28 -7.12 -12.91
C ASN A 277 -0.89 -5.63 -12.98
N CYS A 278 -1.44 -4.91 -13.92
CA CYS A 278 -1.38 -3.46 -14.04
C CYS A 278 -2.59 -2.81 -13.34
N ASP A 279 -2.58 -1.48 -13.23
CA ASP A 279 -3.77 -0.73 -12.86
C ASP A 279 -4.85 -0.82 -13.95
N PRO A 280 -6.13 -0.51 -13.64
CA PRO A 280 -7.22 -0.66 -14.60
C PRO A 280 -7.09 0.18 -15.87
N LEU A 281 -6.50 1.39 -15.81
CA LEU A 281 -6.30 2.25 -16.98
C LEU A 281 -5.23 1.68 -17.91
N THR A 282 -4.11 1.27 -17.34
CA THR A 282 -3.03 0.60 -18.09
C THR A 282 -3.52 -0.74 -18.64
N SER A 283 -4.29 -1.50 -17.88
CA SER A 283 -4.88 -2.78 -18.31
C SER A 283 -5.84 -2.60 -19.49
N ALA A 284 -6.71 -1.58 -19.44
CA ALA A 284 -7.62 -1.25 -20.53
C ALA A 284 -6.87 -0.87 -21.82
N ARG A 285 -5.82 -0.05 -21.69
CA ARG A 285 -4.96 0.34 -22.82
C ARG A 285 -4.28 -0.87 -23.46
N ILE A 286 -3.71 -1.80 -22.67
CA ILE A 286 -3.04 -3.02 -23.16
C ILE A 286 -4.05 -3.97 -23.82
N ALA A 287 -5.26 -4.05 -23.26
CA ALA A 287 -6.34 -4.87 -23.79
C ALA A 287 -7.04 -4.25 -25.02
N GLY A 288 -6.83 -2.97 -25.31
CA GLY A 288 -7.51 -2.26 -26.40
C GLY A 288 -9.00 -2.01 -26.15
N VAL A 289 -9.39 -1.84 -24.88
CA VAL A 289 -10.77 -1.58 -24.45
C VAL A 289 -10.87 -0.23 -23.74
N ASP A 290 -12.10 0.27 -23.59
CA ASP A 290 -12.35 1.48 -22.81
C ASP A 290 -12.03 1.26 -21.34
N PRO A 291 -11.50 2.27 -20.62
CA PRO A 291 -11.28 2.20 -19.20
C PRO A 291 -12.63 2.05 -18.43
N PRO A 292 -12.62 1.51 -17.22
CA PRO A 292 -13.84 1.39 -16.42
C PRO A 292 -14.51 2.77 -16.24
N GLN A 293 -15.82 2.83 -16.51
CA GLN A 293 -16.55 4.09 -16.48
C GLN A 293 -16.50 4.76 -15.10
N GLY A 294 -16.18 6.04 -15.07
CA GLY A 294 -16.11 6.82 -13.83
C GLY A 294 -14.95 6.44 -12.91
N TRP A 295 -13.98 5.66 -13.40
CA TRP A 295 -12.81 5.27 -12.62
C TRP A 295 -11.93 6.47 -12.27
N ARG A 296 -11.72 6.71 -10.97
CA ARG A 296 -10.86 7.78 -10.46
C ARG A 296 -9.54 7.18 -9.98
N GLN A 297 -8.43 7.72 -10.47
CA GLN A 297 -7.08 7.20 -10.21
C GLN A 297 -6.03 8.33 -10.13
N ALA A 298 -6.43 9.55 -9.74
CA ALA A 298 -5.49 10.63 -9.44
C ALA A 298 -4.87 10.40 -8.05
N GLY A 299 -3.57 10.26 -7.99
CA GLY A 299 -2.84 10.02 -6.73
C GLY A 299 -2.60 11.31 -5.95
N PRO A 300 -2.95 11.36 -4.65
CA PRO A 300 -2.79 12.56 -3.83
C PRO A 300 -1.46 12.63 -3.08
N VAL A 301 -0.48 11.79 -3.42
CA VAL A 301 0.69 11.50 -2.60
C VAL A 301 1.97 12.01 -3.22
N VAL A 302 2.78 12.68 -2.41
CA VAL A 302 4.20 12.89 -2.67
C VAL A 302 5.02 12.04 -1.70
N LYS A 303 5.89 11.21 -2.25
CA LYS A 303 6.81 10.36 -1.49
C LYS A 303 8.16 11.03 -1.41
N VAL A 304 8.66 11.31 -0.20
CA VAL A 304 9.96 11.94 0.01
C VAL A 304 10.87 10.98 0.76
N MET A 305 12.00 10.65 0.15
CA MET A 305 13.07 9.86 0.76
C MET A 305 14.18 10.82 1.15
N VAL A 306 14.52 10.90 2.43
CA VAL A 306 15.56 11.82 2.94
C VAL A 306 16.72 11.03 3.48
N LEU A 307 17.91 11.24 2.91
CA LEU A 307 19.17 10.69 3.43
C LEU A 307 19.65 11.57 4.60
N LEU A 308 19.82 10.95 5.76
CA LEU A 308 20.26 11.62 6.97
C LEU A 308 21.69 11.20 7.39
N ASP A 309 22.42 12.17 7.95
CA ASP A 309 23.69 11.93 8.62
C ASP A 309 23.46 11.84 10.14
N GLY A 310 23.00 10.69 10.58
CA GLY A 310 22.54 10.44 11.94
C GLY A 310 21.05 10.73 12.15
N LEU A 311 20.51 10.21 13.25
CA LEU A 311 19.12 10.47 13.67
C LEU A 311 19.12 11.69 14.59
N PRO A 312 18.31 12.73 14.29
CA PRO A 312 18.09 13.83 15.21
C PRO A 312 17.23 13.40 16.39
N ASP A 313 17.31 14.15 17.50
CA ASP A 313 16.46 13.92 18.66
C ASP A 313 15.09 14.64 18.52
N PHE A 314 14.04 13.98 18.95
CA PHE A 314 12.78 14.66 19.25
C PHE A 314 12.88 15.31 20.63
N PRO A 315 12.57 16.61 20.78
CA PRO A 315 12.72 17.31 22.06
C PRO A 315 11.97 16.66 23.23
N ASN A 316 10.80 16.06 22.96
CA ASN A 316 9.96 15.40 23.94
C ASN A 316 10.25 13.91 24.11
N TRP A 317 11.07 13.32 23.25
CA TRP A 317 11.48 11.89 23.33
C TRP A 317 12.84 11.69 22.64
N PRO A 318 13.94 12.05 23.30
CA PRO A 318 15.28 11.90 22.72
C PRO A 318 15.69 10.43 22.58
N GLY A 319 16.61 10.18 21.66
CA GLY A 319 17.18 8.85 21.38
C GLY A 319 16.53 8.12 20.22
N PRO A 320 16.92 6.87 19.97
CA PRO A 320 16.56 6.14 18.75
C PRO A 320 15.17 5.49 18.81
N GLU A 321 14.53 5.40 19.98
CA GLU A 321 13.29 4.65 20.17
C GLU A 321 12.12 5.20 19.30
N PRO A 322 11.87 6.53 19.20
CA PRO A 322 10.82 7.08 18.35
C PRO A 322 10.94 6.71 16.87
N TRP A 323 12.16 6.50 16.39
CA TRP A 323 12.45 6.18 14.98
C TRP A 323 12.18 4.73 14.59
N GLN A 324 11.82 3.87 15.55
CA GLN A 324 11.62 2.42 15.30
C GLN A 324 10.21 2.06 14.81
N GLY A 325 9.26 2.98 14.92
CA GLY A 325 7.87 2.80 14.50
C GLY A 325 7.45 3.74 13.38
N ALA A 326 6.14 3.84 13.16
CA ALA A 326 5.56 4.89 12.34
C ALA A 326 5.56 6.23 13.10
N ILE A 327 5.78 7.32 12.37
CA ILE A 327 5.77 8.69 12.93
C ILE A 327 4.74 9.49 12.13
N ASP A 328 3.69 9.98 12.80
CA ASP A 328 2.63 10.76 12.15
C ASP A 328 2.74 12.24 12.51
N ILE A 329 2.77 13.09 11.48
CA ILE A 329 2.78 14.55 11.58
C ILE A 329 1.47 15.09 11.00
N GLY A 330 0.60 15.52 11.85
CA GLY A 330 -0.65 16.19 11.57
C GLY A 330 -1.18 16.71 12.90
N PHE A 331 -1.65 17.95 12.97
CA PHE A 331 -1.83 18.59 14.28
C PHE A 331 -3.28 18.87 14.62
N THR A 332 -4.17 19.06 13.64
CA THR A 332 -5.61 19.22 13.90
C THR A 332 -6.45 18.55 12.82
N LEU A 333 -7.69 18.19 13.12
CA LEU A 333 -8.64 17.69 12.11
C LEU A 333 -8.94 18.76 11.06
N GLY A 334 -8.96 20.04 11.47
CA GLY A 334 -9.15 21.16 10.56
C GLY A 334 -8.04 21.29 9.52
N GLU A 335 -6.77 21.04 9.89
CA GLU A 335 -5.66 20.98 8.92
C GLU A 335 -5.83 19.85 7.92
N LEU A 336 -6.27 18.67 8.38
CA LEU A 336 -6.52 17.52 7.49
C LEU A 336 -7.62 17.83 6.47
N THR A 337 -8.71 18.47 6.91
CA THR A 337 -9.80 18.91 6.03
C THR A 337 -9.30 19.96 5.02
N ALA A 338 -8.58 20.99 5.48
CA ALA A 338 -8.04 22.03 4.61
C ALA A 338 -7.05 21.48 3.57
N ALA A 339 -6.21 20.51 3.94
CA ALA A 339 -5.28 19.85 3.02
C ALA A 339 -6.03 19.11 1.89
N ALA A 340 -7.12 18.41 2.21
CA ALA A 340 -7.96 17.75 1.22
C ALA A 340 -8.67 18.75 0.29
N GLU A 341 -9.20 19.84 0.84
CA GLU A 341 -9.84 20.91 0.06
C GLU A 341 -8.87 21.61 -0.89
N ASP A 342 -7.65 21.91 -0.42
CA ASP A 342 -6.61 22.50 -1.27
C ASP A 342 -6.27 21.59 -2.45
N ALA A 343 -6.03 20.31 -2.21
CA ALA A 343 -5.69 19.36 -3.27
C ALA A 343 -6.85 19.15 -4.27
N ARG A 344 -8.11 19.11 -3.80
CA ARG A 344 -9.31 19.09 -4.66
C ARG A 344 -9.43 20.32 -5.53
N ALA A 345 -8.97 21.46 -5.04
CA ALA A 345 -8.94 22.72 -5.78
C ALA A 345 -7.69 22.88 -6.67
N GLY A 346 -6.87 21.84 -6.82
CA GLY A 346 -5.64 21.85 -7.63
C GLY A 346 -4.50 22.64 -6.97
N ARG A 347 -4.53 22.84 -5.66
CA ARG A 347 -3.45 23.50 -4.90
C ARG A 347 -2.74 22.46 -4.01
N PRO A 348 -1.41 22.56 -3.84
CA PRO A 348 -0.72 21.76 -2.85
C PRO A 348 -1.17 22.15 -1.44
N ALA A 349 -1.28 21.17 -0.53
CA ALA A 349 -1.60 21.45 0.86
C ALA A 349 -0.54 22.34 1.50
N ALA A 350 -0.98 23.41 2.16
CA ALA A 350 -0.08 24.29 2.91
C ALA A 350 0.47 23.60 4.18
N ALA A 351 -0.31 22.71 4.78
CA ALA A 351 0.05 21.89 5.93
C ALA A 351 -0.26 20.41 5.62
N PRO A 352 0.57 19.73 4.80
CA PRO A 352 0.37 18.32 4.52
C PRO A 352 0.52 17.50 5.79
N TRP A 353 -0.29 16.44 5.92
CA TRP A 353 0.02 15.42 6.90
C TRP A 353 1.04 14.43 6.36
N ILE A 354 1.85 13.88 7.25
CA ILE A 354 2.97 13.03 6.90
C ILE A 354 2.93 11.78 7.77
N GLU A 355 2.96 10.61 7.15
CA GLU A 355 3.37 9.39 7.82
C GLU A 355 4.83 9.09 7.44
N ALA A 356 5.68 8.96 8.43
CA ALA A 356 7.10 8.74 8.22
C ALA A 356 7.57 7.43 8.83
N ALA A 357 8.61 6.84 8.23
CA ALA A 357 9.22 5.60 8.68
C ALA A 357 10.74 5.64 8.44
N CYS A 358 11.51 5.24 9.46
CA CYS A 358 12.96 5.16 9.36
C CYS A 358 13.42 3.71 9.53
N GLN A 359 13.18 2.86 8.52
CA GLN A 359 13.52 1.44 8.61
C GLN A 359 15.00 1.19 8.94
N THR A 360 15.90 2.05 8.47
CA THR A 360 17.35 1.98 8.76
C THR A 360 17.70 2.17 10.23
N ALA A 361 16.77 2.66 11.06
CA ALA A 361 16.94 2.68 12.52
C ALA A 361 16.87 1.27 13.16
N THR A 362 16.31 0.30 12.44
CA THR A 362 16.09 -1.08 12.94
C THR A 362 16.66 -2.15 12.03
N ASP A 363 17.10 -1.81 10.83
CA ASP A 363 17.62 -2.74 9.81
C ASP A 363 18.96 -2.26 9.27
N ASP A 364 20.02 -2.85 9.80
CA ASP A 364 21.42 -2.57 9.47
C ASP A 364 21.85 -3.05 8.07
N SER A 365 20.99 -3.80 7.38
CA SER A 365 21.29 -4.28 6.03
C SER A 365 21.01 -3.26 4.93
N LEU A 366 20.39 -2.11 5.27
CA LEU A 366 19.93 -1.11 4.32
C LEU A 366 20.88 0.07 4.14
N ALA A 367 21.65 0.42 5.17
CA ALA A 367 22.57 1.55 5.12
C ALA A 367 23.83 1.29 5.98
N PRO A 368 24.96 1.92 5.67
CA PRO A 368 26.15 1.87 6.53
C PRO A 368 25.88 2.59 7.87
N PRO A 369 26.63 2.25 8.92
CA PRO A 369 26.51 2.90 10.23
C PRO A 369 26.54 4.43 10.15
N GLY A 370 25.62 5.09 10.86
CA GLY A 370 25.48 6.55 10.91
C GLY A 370 24.74 7.16 9.73
N LYS A 371 24.32 6.37 8.72
CA LYS A 371 23.45 6.82 7.65
C LYS A 371 22.05 6.26 7.83
N HIS A 372 21.05 7.11 7.64
CA HIS A 372 19.65 6.72 7.77
C HIS A 372 18.84 7.25 6.59
N VAL A 373 17.71 6.57 6.31
CA VAL A 373 16.74 7.04 5.33
C VAL A 373 15.40 7.22 6.02
N LEU A 374 14.95 8.47 6.07
CA LEU A 374 13.60 8.82 6.48
C LEU A 374 12.71 8.78 5.24
N SER A 375 11.75 7.87 5.24
CA SER A 375 10.74 7.72 4.21
C SER A 375 9.48 8.46 4.65
N MET A 376 9.14 9.56 4.00
CA MET A 376 7.95 10.35 4.29
C MET A 376 6.90 10.10 3.21
N PHE A 377 5.69 9.77 3.63
CA PHE A 377 4.49 9.68 2.85
C PHE A 377 3.68 10.95 3.13
N CYS A 378 3.65 11.86 2.18
CA CYS A 378 3.09 13.20 2.36
C CYS A 378 1.78 13.33 1.58
N GLN A 379 0.74 13.84 2.18
CA GLN A 379 -0.59 14.02 1.59
C GLN A 379 -1.24 15.31 2.14
N CYS A 380 -2.02 16.09 1.43
CA CYS A 380 -2.59 15.87 0.10
C CYS A 380 -1.92 16.78 -0.92
N PHE A 381 -1.72 16.28 -2.12
CA PHE A 381 -1.17 17.03 -3.23
C PHE A 381 -1.98 16.79 -4.52
N PRO A 382 -2.10 17.78 -5.43
CA PRO A 382 -2.70 17.56 -6.73
C PRO A 382 -1.78 16.71 -7.63
N GLU A 383 -2.34 16.12 -8.69
CA GLU A 383 -1.62 15.22 -9.61
C GLU A 383 -0.40 15.87 -10.28
N ASP A 384 -0.44 17.19 -10.47
CA ASP A 384 0.63 17.97 -11.09
C ASP A 384 1.53 18.72 -10.09
N ALA A 385 1.49 18.34 -8.81
CA ALA A 385 2.32 18.94 -7.77
C ALA A 385 3.81 18.89 -8.13
N ASP A 386 4.52 19.98 -7.85
CA ASP A 386 5.98 20.02 -7.85
C ASP A 386 6.51 19.22 -6.67
N ALA A 387 7.10 18.05 -6.96
CA ALA A 387 7.57 17.11 -5.95
C ALA A 387 8.69 17.68 -5.07
N GLU A 388 9.58 18.53 -5.64
CA GLU A 388 10.66 19.15 -4.87
C GLU A 388 10.13 20.23 -3.93
N ALA A 389 9.20 21.07 -4.37
CA ALA A 389 8.54 22.06 -3.51
C ALA A 389 7.72 21.38 -2.40
N ALA A 390 7.08 20.25 -2.71
CA ALA A 390 6.38 19.44 -1.71
C ALA A 390 7.34 18.82 -0.68
N ALA A 391 8.54 18.42 -1.11
CA ALA A 391 9.58 17.93 -0.20
C ALA A 391 10.09 19.02 0.74
N ASP A 392 10.30 20.24 0.24
CA ASP A 392 10.65 21.39 1.10
C ASP A 392 9.58 21.63 2.16
N THR A 393 8.31 21.62 1.76
CA THR A 393 7.16 21.80 2.67
C THR A 393 7.12 20.67 3.72
N ALA A 394 7.32 19.43 3.31
CA ALA A 394 7.30 18.26 4.21
C ALA A 394 8.45 18.28 5.22
N ILE A 395 9.68 18.62 4.80
CA ILE A 395 10.83 18.75 5.70
C ILE A 395 10.60 19.88 6.71
N ALA A 396 10.10 21.04 6.25
CA ALA A 396 9.78 22.16 7.13
C ALA A 396 8.68 21.78 8.15
N ARG A 397 7.64 21.06 7.70
CA ARG A 397 6.56 20.57 8.56
C ARG A 397 7.05 19.59 9.61
N PHE A 398 7.91 18.66 9.23
CA PHE A 398 8.52 17.71 10.17
C PHE A 398 9.42 18.43 11.21
N ALA A 399 10.10 19.50 10.79
CA ALA A 399 10.97 20.28 11.68
C ALA A 399 10.21 21.00 12.81
N GLU A 400 8.89 21.19 12.69
CA GLU A 400 8.08 21.78 13.79
C GLU A 400 8.11 20.93 15.07
N VAL A 401 8.35 19.60 14.93
CA VAL A 401 8.44 18.66 16.06
C VAL A 401 9.81 18.01 16.21
N CYS A 402 10.67 18.13 15.20
CA CYS A 402 12.05 17.64 15.19
C CYS A 402 12.98 18.73 14.59
N PRO A 403 13.27 19.81 15.34
CA PRO A 403 13.95 21.01 14.82
C PRO A 403 15.33 20.76 14.21
N GLU A 404 16.04 19.73 14.66
CA GLU A 404 17.36 19.37 14.13
C GLU A 404 17.32 18.63 12.79
N LEU A 405 16.14 18.19 12.32
CA LEU A 405 16.03 17.39 11.09
C LEU A 405 16.68 18.06 9.88
N PRO A 406 16.44 19.36 9.59
CA PRO A 406 17.04 20.02 8.42
C PRO A 406 18.57 19.99 8.43
N ASP A 407 19.20 20.09 9.59
CA ASP A 407 20.66 20.08 9.74
C ASP A 407 21.28 18.67 9.49
N ARG A 408 20.46 17.63 9.52
CA ARG A 408 20.89 16.24 9.27
C ARG A 408 20.64 15.79 7.83
N VAL A 409 19.96 16.57 7.01
CA VAL A 409 19.66 16.23 5.62
C VAL A 409 20.94 16.32 4.77
N VAL A 410 21.30 15.19 4.15
CA VAL A 410 22.45 15.08 3.22
C VAL A 410 21.98 15.20 1.78
N ASP A 411 20.87 14.51 1.45
CA ASP A 411 20.30 14.46 0.11
C ASP A 411 18.85 13.99 0.20
N ARG A 412 18.08 14.13 -0.89
CA ARG A 412 16.70 13.68 -0.95
C ARG A 412 16.31 13.19 -2.33
N LEU A 413 15.26 12.38 -2.38
CA LEU A 413 14.54 11.97 -3.58
C LEU A 413 13.05 12.25 -3.36
N ALA A 414 12.48 13.13 -4.16
CA ALA A 414 11.05 13.44 -4.16
C ALA A 414 10.34 12.75 -5.35
N LEU A 415 9.21 12.12 -5.10
CA LEU A 415 8.40 11.45 -6.11
C LEU A 415 6.94 11.89 -5.95
N GLY A 416 6.49 12.79 -6.78
CA GLY A 416 5.09 13.16 -6.92
C GLY A 416 4.32 12.11 -7.75
N PRO A 417 3.02 12.33 -8.01
CA PRO A 417 2.22 11.39 -8.78
C PRO A 417 2.80 11.05 -10.15
N ARG A 418 3.35 12.02 -10.87
CA ARG A 418 3.98 11.82 -12.19
C ARG A 418 5.26 10.98 -12.11
N GLU A 419 6.10 11.22 -11.11
CA GLU A 419 7.33 10.46 -10.88
C GLU A 419 7.01 9.03 -10.42
N LEU A 420 5.97 8.84 -9.60
CA LEU A 420 5.47 7.53 -9.18
C LEU A 420 4.94 6.74 -10.40
N GLU A 421 4.18 7.39 -11.29
CA GLU A 421 3.72 6.77 -12.53
C GLU A 421 4.90 6.37 -13.42
N ALA A 422 5.82 7.28 -13.68
CA ALA A 422 6.98 7.02 -14.54
C ALA A 422 7.84 5.87 -13.98
N ARG A 423 8.08 5.86 -12.65
CA ARG A 423 8.94 4.87 -12.00
C ARG A 423 8.29 3.50 -11.90
N PHE A 424 7.03 3.44 -11.45
CA PHE A 424 6.36 2.18 -11.11
C PHE A 424 5.33 1.74 -12.15
N GLY A 425 4.91 2.62 -13.07
CA GLY A 425 3.88 2.34 -14.06
C GLY A 425 2.49 2.27 -13.46
N ILE A 426 2.23 3.10 -12.47
CA ILE A 426 0.94 3.23 -11.81
C ILE A 426 0.30 4.51 -12.36
N ALA A 427 -0.69 4.39 -13.22
CA ALA A 427 -1.33 5.54 -13.86
C ALA A 427 -1.85 6.53 -12.81
N GLY A 428 -1.60 7.84 -13.04
CA GLY A 428 -1.92 8.91 -12.10
C GLY A 428 -1.17 8.86 -10.77
N GLY A 429 -0.18 7.99 -10.60
CA GLY A 429 0.57 7.83 -9.37
C GLY A 429 -0.25 7.30 -8.18
N HIS A 430 -1.45 6.76 -8.41
CA HIS A 430 -2.36 6.36 -7.34
C HIS A 430 -1.95 5.05 -6.68
N ILE A 431 -1.57 5.10 -5.40
CA ILE A 431 -1.01 3.97 -4.63
C ILE A 431 -1.92 2.75 -4.51
N PHE A 432 -3.24 2.92 -4.63
CA PHE A 432 -4.24 1.83 -4.58
C PHE A 432 -4.76 1.41 -5.95
N HIS A 433 -4.22 1.97 -7.05
CA HIS A 433 -4.70 1.74 -8.40
C HIS A 433 -6.19 2.11 -8.60
N GLY A 434 -6.64 3.14 -7.93
CA GLY A 434 -8.02 3.63 -7.84
C GLY A 434 -8.45 3.90 -6.41
N GLU A 435 -9.36 4.81 -6.21
CA GLU A 435 -9.79 5.22 -4.87
C GLU A 435 -10.36 4.06 -4.05
N MET A 436 -10.28 4.19 -2.71
CA MET A 436 -10.89 3.27 -1.75
C MET A 436 -12.12 3.88 -1.08
N LEU A 437 -12.77 4.83 -1.75
CA LEU A 437 -13.97 5.54 -1.31
C LEU A 437 -15.24 4.99 -2.01
N PRO A 438 -16.44 5.34 -1.54
CA PRO A 438 -17.71 4.92 -2.16
C PRO A 438 -17.73 5.16 -3.68
N GLY A 439 -18.21 4.18 -4.42
CA GLY A 439 -18.15 4.14 -5.88
C GLY A 439 -16.97 3.35 -6.46
N GLN A 440 -15.95 3.02 -5.66
CA GLN A 440 -14.79 2.23 -6.09
C GLN A 440 -14.33 1.19 -5.06
N VAL A 441 -15.24 0.69 -4.24
CA VAL A 441 -14.96 -0.39 -3.27
C VAL A 441 -15.79 -1.64 -3.56
N LEU A 442 -15.37 -2.77 -3.09
CA LEU A 442 -16.05 -4.06 -3.22
C LEU A 442 -16.41 -4.39 -4.69
N ALA A 443 -17.69 -4.69 -4.95
CA ALA A 443 -18.23 -5.01 -6.28
C ALA A 443 -18.27 -3.80 -7.25
N GLN A 444 -17.97 -2.60 -6.77
CA GLN A 444 -17.84 -1.41 -7.61
C GLN A 444 -16.44 -1.33 -8.31
N ARG A 445 -15.49 -2.18 -7.89
CA ARG A 445 -14.24 -2.38 -8.62
C ARG A 445 -14.46 -3.23 -9.86
N PRO A 446 -13.61 -3.08 -10.90
CA PRO A 446 -13.69 -3.90 -12.11
C PRO A 446 -13.73 -5.40 -11.77
N ASP A 447 -14.57 -6.14 -12.48
CA ASP A 447 -14.58 -7.59 -12.37
C ASP A 447 -13.20 -8.15 -12.77
N ARG A 448 -12.75 -9.12 -12.01
CA ARG A 448 -11.48 -9.81 -12.30
C ARG A 448 -11.57 -10.74 -13.49
N ARG A 449 -12.74 -11.34 -13.72
CA ARG A 449 -12.98 -12.22 -14.86
C ARG A 449 -13.45 -11.43 -16.07
N ARG A 450 -13.04 -11.82 -17.26
CA ARG A 450 -13.45 -11.22 -18.53
C ARG A 450 -13.27 -9.69 -18.55
N PHE A 451 -12.08 -9.25 -18.12
CA PHE A 451 -11.80 -7.81 -18.07
C PHE A 451 -12.06 -7.16 -19.43
N GLY A 452 -12.82 -6.07 -19.45
CA GLY A 452 -13.26 -5.41 -20.68
C GLY A 452 -14.18 -6.25 -21.55
N GLY A 453 -14.80 -7.32 -21.03
CA GLY A 453 -15.67 -8.24 -21.77
C GLY A 453 -14.91 -9.29 -22.59
N ILE A 454 -13.57 -9.37 -22.47
CA ILE A 454 -12.72 -10.31 -23.21
C ILE A 454 -12.62 -11.62 -22.43
N ASP A 455 -12.97 -12.73 -23.10
CA ASP A 455 -12.82 -14.07 -22.52
C ASP A 455 -11.34 -14.41 -22.26
N ASP A 456 -11.06 -15.18 -21.21
CA ASP A 456 -9.72 -15.59 -20.78
C ASP A 456 -8.75 -14.45 -20.42
N LEU A 457 -9.29 -13.22 -20.23
CA LEU A 457 -8.56 -12.05 -19.74
C LEU A 457 -8.95 -11.71 -18.30
N TYR A 458 -7.96 -11.70 -17.39
CA TYR A 458 -8.18 -11.52 -15.97
C TYR A 458 -7.47 -10.27 -15.44
N LEU A 459 -8.09 -9.55 -14.48
CA LEU A 459 -7.44 -8.48 -13.72
C LEU A 459 -6.93 -9.02 -12.39
N ALA A 460 -5.62 -8.95 -12.18
CA ALA A 460 -4.94 -9.47 -10.99
C ALA A 460 -4.30 -8.37 -10.13
N GLY A 461 -4.30 -7.12 -10.59
CA GLY A 461 -3.69 -5.98 -9.91
C GLY A 461 -4.57 -5.38 -8.81
N SER A 462 -4.00 -4.40 -8.09
CA SER A 462 -4.64 -3.70 -6.97
C SER A 462 -5.91 -2.93 -7.35
N GLY A 463 -6.20 -2.74 -8.64
CA GLY A 463 -7.47 -2.20 -9.12
C GLY A 463 -8.66 -3.14 -8.98
N ALA A 464 -8.45 -4.45 -8.82
CA ALA A 464 -9.49 -5.42 -8.53
C ALA A 464 -9.80 -5.50 -7.01
N HIS A 465 -10.94 -6.12 -6.65
CA HIS A 465 -11.25 -6.44 -5.25
C HIS A 465 -10.13 -7.32 -4.61
N PRO A 466 -9.78 -7.09 -3.34
CA PRO A 466 -10.36 -6.17 -2.36
C PRO A 466 -9.87 -4.73 -2.48
N GLY A 467 -8.85 -4.45 -3.28
CA GLY A 467 -8.32 -3.12 -3.47
C GLY A 467 -6.81 -3.06 -3.35
N GLY A 468 -6.30 -1.86 -3.11
CA GLY A 468 -4.89 -1.54 -3.09
C GLY A 468 -4.11 -2.05 -1.88
N ALA A 469 -2.94 -1.48 -1.68
CA ALA A 469 -1.90 -1.90 -0.75
C ALA A 469 -1.25 -3.26 -1.07
N VAL A 470 -0.24 -3.66 -0.28
CA VAL A 470 0.52 -4.90 -0.51
C VAL A 470 -0.20 -6.07 0.18
N THR A 471 -1.32 -6.51 -0.40
CA THR A 471 -2.14 -7.59 0.18
C THR A 471 -1.88 -8.97 -0.42
N GLY A 472 -1.55 -9.05 -1.71
CA GLY A 472 -1.51 -10.28 -2.49
C GLY A 472 -2.90 -10.84 -2.83
N ALA A 473 -3.97 -10.34 -2.22
CA ALA A 473 -5.32 -10.87 -2.36
C ALA A 473 -5.88 -10.78 -3.79
N PRO A 474 -5.76 -9.65 -4.54
CA PRO A 474 -6.20 -9.63 -5.94
C PRO A 474 -5.55 -10.72 -6.79
N GLY A 475 -4.24 -10.95 -6.60
CA GLY A 475 -3.50 -11.99 -7.30
C GLY A 475 -3.97 -13.41 -6.95
N LEU A 476 -4.18 -13.68 -5.66
CA LEU A 476 -4.74 -14.96 -5.19
C LEU A 476 -6.12 -15.23 -5.79
N LEU A 477 -7.00 -14.21 -5.72
CA LEU A 477 -8.37 -14.34 -6.25
C LEU A 477 -8.40 -14.53 -7.78
N ALA A 478 -7.50 -13.86 -8.51
CA ALA A 478 -7.37 -14.05 -9.96
C ALA A 478 -6.86 -15.48 -10.28
N ALA A 479 -5.85 -15.97 -9.55
CA ALA A 479 -5.35 -17.32 -9.73
C ALA A 479 -6.43 -18.39 -9.47
N ARG A 480 -7.22 -18.23 -8.40
CA ARG A 480 -8.35 -19.13 -8.12
C ARG A 480 -9.37 -19.13 -9.26
N ALA A 481 -9.72 -17.95 -9.78
CA ALA A 481 -10.64 -17.81 -10.89
C ALA A 481 -10.13 -18.56 -12.15
N VAL A 482 -8.85 -18.40 -12.50
CA VAL A 482 -8.23 -19.10 -13.63
C VAL A 482 -8.24 -20.62 -13.42
N ILE A 483 -7.88 -21.11 -12.23
CA ILE A 483 -7.87 -22.54 -11.93
C ILE A 483 -9.27 -23.15 -12.05
N GLU A 484 -10.29 -22.45 -11.53
CA GLU A 484 -11.69 -22.88 -11.67
C GLU A 484 -12.14 -22.94 -13.14
N ASP A 485 -11.86 -21.87 -13.91
CA ASP A 485 -12.30 -21.76 -15.30
C ASP A 485 -11.57 -22.74 -16.23
N LEU A 486 -10.29 -23.07 -15.96
CA LEU A 486 -9.55 -24.08 -16.72
C LEU A 486 -9.94 -25.52 -16.38
N ALA A 487 -10.58 -25.76 -15.22
CA ALA A 487 -11.05 -27.08 -14.79
C ALA A 487 -12.51 -27.35 -15.25
N ALA A 488 -13.25 -26.34 -15.68
CA ALA A 488 -14.64 -26.43 -16.16
C ALA A 488 -14.71 -26.85 -17.63
#